data_cd9fdd04743e822c4841c06266f64c68
#
_entry.id   cd9fdd04743e822c4841c06266f64c68
#
_cell.length_a   1.000
_cell.length_b   1.000
_cell.length_c   1.000
_cell.angle_alpha   90.00
_cell.angle_beta   90.00
_cell.angle_gamma   90.00
#
_symmetry.space_group_name_H-M   'P 1'
#
loop_
_entity.id
_entity.type
_entity.pdbx_description
1 polymer ?
#
loop_
_entity_poly.entity_id
_entity_poly.type
_entity_poly.pdbx_seq_one_letter_code
_entity_poly.pdbx_strand_id
1 'polypeptide(L)'
;MVIKSATVLRNEYDSIVKLSKAKQEPVFVTRNGEGEMVILPLELWERREAELALLDKLLKREQSRIAGAKTYSMEEMRRIAQEELGED
;
A
#
# COMPACT_ATOMS: atom_id res chain seq x y z
N MET A 1 -9.33 4.60 -9.85
CA MET A 1 -8.16 5.46 -9.70
C MET A 1 -8.59 6.91 -9.88
N VAL A 2 -8.18 7.78 -8.96
CA VAL A 2 -8.56 9.20 -9.03
C VAL A 2 -7.35 10.01 -9.47
N ILE A 3 -7.55 10.85 -10.48
CA ILE A 3 -6.49 11.72 -11.00
C ILE A 3 -7.01 13.15 -10.94
N LYS A 4 -6.25 14.05 -10.33
CA LYS A 4 -6.59 15.48 -10.23
C LYS A 4 -5.36 16.32 -10.58
N SER A 5 -5.60 17.51 -11.13
CA SER A 5 -4.53 18.45 -11.41
C SER A 5 -4.05 19.15 -10.14
N ALA A 6 -2.84 19.68 -10.16
CA ALA A 6 -2.31 20.45 -9.05
C ALA A 6 -3.16 21.70 -8.76
N THR A 7 -3.72 22.31 -9.80
CA THR A 7 -4.60 23.47 -9.66
C THR A 7 -5.88 23.10 -8.91
N VAL A 8 -6.49 21.99 -9.27
CA VAL A 8 -7.71 21.49 -8.60
C VAL A 8 -7.40 21.17 -7.14
N LEU A 9 -6.27 20.53 -6.86
CA LEU A 9 -5.85 20.25 -5.49
C LEU A 9 -5.74 21.53 -4.67
N ARG A 10 -5.11 22.56 -5.23
CA ARG A 10 -4.95 23.85 -4.55
C ARG A 10 -6.28 24.49 -4.20
N ASN A 11 -7.22 24.44 -5.11
CA ASN A 11 -8.52 25.12 -4.97
C ASN A 11 -9.54 24.30 -4.20
N GLU A 12 -9.44 22.97 -4.22
CA GLU A 12 -10.42 22.05 -3.65
C GLU A 12 -9.80 21.01 -2.73
N TYR A 13 -8.81 21.43 -1.97
CA TYR A 13 -8.05 20.53 -1.09
C TYR A 13 -8.95 19.69 -0.18
N ASP A 14 -9.88 20.34 0.53
CA ASP A 14 -10.76 19.63 1.46
C ASP A 14 -11.65 18.60 0.77
N SER A 15 -12.16 18.93 -0.41
CA SER A 15 -12.99 18.01 -1.20
C SER A 15 -12.20 16.79 -1.63
N ILE A 16 -10.95 17.00 -2.05
CA ILE A 16 -10.07 15.92 -2.48
C ILE A 16 -9.70 15.01 -1.31
N VAL A 17 -9.41 15.59 -0.14
CA VAL A 17 -9.14 14.81 1.06
C VAL A 17 -10.33 13.94 1.44
N LYS A 18 -11.54 14.51 1.42
CA LYS A 18 -12.76 13.77 1.71
C LYS A 18 -12.99 12.64 0.72
N LEU A 19 -12.77 12.90 -0.56
CA LEU A 19 -12.91 11.90 -1.61
C LEU A 19 -11.95 10.74 -1.39
N SER A 20 -10.68 11.03 -1.14
CA SER A 20 -9.66 10.02 -0.91
C SER A 20 -9.98 9.16 0.32
N LYS A 21 -10.42 9.78 1.40
CA LYS A 21 -10.80 9.07 2.62
C LYS A 21 -12.04 8.22 2.44
N ALA A 22 -13.04 8.74 1.75
CA ALA A 22 -14.28 8.01 1.51
C ALA A 22 -14.06 6.76 0.67
N LYS A 23 -13.23 6.86 -0.35
CA LYS A 23 -12.92 5.75 -1.25
C LYS A 23 -11.76 4.88 -0.77
N GLN A 24 -10.98 5.33 0.21
CA GLN A 24 -9.74 4.67 0.63
C GLN A 24 -8.83 4.39 -0.57
N GLU A 25 -8.69 5.38 -1.42
CA GLU A 25 -7.88 5.31 -2.63
C GLU A 25 -6.90 6.47 -2.72
N PRO A 26 -5.72 6.25 -3.30
CA PRO A 26 -4.79 7.33 -3.58
C PRO A 26 -5.36 8.28 -4.64
N VAL A 27 -5.02 9.56 -4.52
CA VAL A 27 -5.29 10.56 -5.54
C VAL A 27 -3.97 10.93 -6.20
N PHE A 28 -3.88 10.71 -7.50
CA PHE A 28 -2.70 11.06 -8.27
C PHE A 28 -2.81 12.53 -8.71
N VAL A 29 -1.83 13.32 -8.33
CA VAL A 29 -1.79 14.74 -8.67
C VAL A 29 -0.86 14.94 -9.86
N THR A 30 -1.36 15.61 -10.89
CA THR A 30 -0.61 15.86 -12.11
C THR A 30 -0.36 17.37 -12.29
N ARG A 31 0.73 17.67 -12.96
CA ARG A 31 1.05 19.02 -13.42
C ARG A 31 1.46 18.92 -14.87
N ASN A 32 0.79 19.70 -15.72
CA ASN A 32 1.04 19.68 -17.17
C ASN A 32 0.94 18.28 -17.78
N GLY A 33 -0.01 17.48 -17.28
CA GLY A 33 -0.23 16.12 -17.76
C GLY A 33 0.73 15.06 -17.21
N GLU A 34 1.69 15.46 -16.40
CA GLU A 34 2.64 14.51 -15.80
C GLU A 34 2.35 14.29 -14.33
N GLY A 35 2.51 13.05 -13.87
CA GLY A 35 2.35 12.71 -12.46
C GLY A 35 3.42 13.40 -11.63
N GLU A 36 3.02 14.08 -10.57
CA GLU A 36 3.92 14.81 -9.69
C GLU A 36 3.91 14.30 -8.27
N MET A 37 2.73 13.99 -7.76
CA MET A 37 2.56 13.57 -6.38
C MET A 37 1.43 12.56 -6.26
N VAL A 38 1.42 11.86 -5.14
CA VAL A 38 0.31 11.00 -4.74
C VAL A 38 -0.14 11.44 -3.36
N ILE A 39 -1.44 11.60 -3.20
CA ILE A 39 -2.05 11.91 -1.91
C ILE A 39 -2.89 10.71 -1.51
N LEU A 40 -2.72 10.24 -0.29
CA LEU A 40 -3.51 9.13 0.22
C LEU A 40 -3.72 9.30 1.72
N PRO A 41 -4.80 8.69 2.27
CA PRO A 41 -5.03 8.74 3.71
C PRO A 41 -3.85 8.13 4.47
N LEU A 42 -3.50 8.73 5.60
CA LEU A 42 -2.39 8.24 6.42
C LEU A 42 -2.58 6.77 6.82
N GLU A 43 -3.81 6.39 7.13
CA GLU A 43 -4.14 5.01 7.47
C GLU A 43 -3.83 4.04 6.34
N LEU A 44 -4.11 4.44 5.12
CA LEU A 44 -3.82 3.63 3.93
C LEU A 44 -2.32 3.50 3.72
N TRP A 45 -1.59 4.58 3.92
CA TRP A 45 -0.13 4.59 3.83
C TRP A 45 0.49 3.64 4.86
N GLU A 46 0.06 3.74 6.11
CA GLU A 46 0.56 2.89 7.18
C GLU A 46 0.28 1.41 6.90
N ARG A 47 -0.90 1.11 6.37
CA ARG A 47 -1.26 -0.26 6.00
C ARG A 47 -0.37 -0.79 4.90
N ARG A 48 -0.10 0.02 3.87
CA ARG A 48 0.80 -0.38 2.78
C ARG A 48 2.21 -0.62 3.27
N GLU A 49 2.71 0.24 4.15
CA GLU A 49 4.02 0.07 4.74
C GLU A 49 4.11 -1.22 5.56
N ALA A 50 3.08 -1.52 6.34
CA ALA A 50 3.01 -2.74 7.12
C ALA A 50 2.97 -3.99 6.23
N GLU A 51 2.19 -3.95 5.15
CA GLU A 51 2.11 -5.05 4.19
C GLU A 51 3.44 -5.29 3.49
N LEU A 52 4.13 -4.22 3.10
CA LEU A 52 5.45 -4.33 2.47
C LEU A 52 6.50 -4.91 3.43
N ALA A 53 6.48 -4.47 4.68
CA ALA A 53 7.38 -5.00 5.70
C ALA A 53 7.12 -6.49 5.96
N LEU A 54 5.86 -6.89 5.99
CA LEU A 54 5.47 -8.28 6.16
C LEU A 54 5.92 -9.13 4.96
N LEU A 55 5.70 -8.63 3.75
CA LEU A 55 6.12 -9.31 2.53
C LEU A 55 7.64 -9.50 2.51
N ASP A 56 8.39 -8.49 2.92
CA ASP A 56 9.85 -8.58 3.01
C ASP A 56 10.29 -9.69 3.97
N LYS A 57 9.64 -9.78 5.13
CA LYS A 57 9.91 -10.86 6.08
C LYS A 57 9.63 -12.25 5.49
N LEU A 58 8.51 -12.38 4.78
CA LEU A 58 8.13 -13.64 4.16
C LEU A 58 9.13 -14.04 3.08
N LEU A 59 9.57 -13.08 2.26
CA LEU A 59 10.57 -13.33 1.23
C LEU A 59 11.91 -13.75 1.82
N LYS A 60 12.32 -13.13 2.92
CA LYS A 60 13.56 -13.49 3.60
C LYS A 60 13.49 -14.90 4.20
N ARG A 61 12.35 -15.26 4.76
CA ARG A 61 12.12 -16.61 5.26
C ARG A 61 12.20 -17.63 4.13
N GLU A 62 11.58 -17.33 3.00
CA GLU A 62 11.62 -18.20 1.82
C GLU A 62 13.04 -18.37 1.30
N GLN A 63 13.80 -17.29 1.21
CA GLN A 63 15.21 -17.35 0.81
C GLN A 63 16.03 -18.22 1.77
N SER A 64 15.78 -18.12 3.07
CA SER A 64 16.47 -18.94 4.06
C SER A 64 16.14 -20.43 3.91
N ARG A 65 14.98 -20.75 3.35
CA ARG A 65 14.51 -22.12 3.17
C ARG A 65 14.77 -22.70 1.79
N ILE A 66 15.25 -21.90 0.85
CA ILE A 66 15.57 -22.37 -0.49
C ILE A 66 16.50 -23.58 -0.47
N ALA A 67 17.42 -23.64 0.50
CA ALA A 67 18.25 -24.79 0.72
C ALA A 67 17.45 -26.06 1.08
N GLY A 68 16.23 -25.91 1.62
CA GLY A 68 15.35 -27.01 1.98
C GLY A 68 14.28 -27.33 0.95
N ALA A 69 14.26 -26.65 -0.19
CA ALA A 69 13.37 -26.89 -1.31
C ALA A 69 11.87 -26.87 -0.98
N LYS A 70 11.44 -26.06 0.01
CA LYS A 70 10.01 -25.90 0.33
C LYS A 70 9.43 -24.70 -0.39
N THR A 71 8.42 -24.98 -1.22
CA THR A 71 7.58 -23.93 -1.76
C THR A 71 6.33 -23.80 -0.89
N TYR A 72 5.84 -22.57 -0.72
CA TYR A 72 4.62 -22.31 0.03
C TYR A 72 3.45 -22.10 -0.92
N SER A 73 2.32 -22.70 -0.59
CA SER A 73 1.06 -22.39 -1.27
C SER A 73 0.59 -21.00 -0.86
N MET A 74 -0.35 -20.44 -1.61
CA MET A 74 -0.95 -19.14 -1.27
C MET A 74 -1.65 -19.19 0.09
N GLU A 75 -2.26 -20.32 0.44
CA GLU A 75 -2.90 -20.50 1.74
C GLU A 75 -1.88 -20.52 2.88
N GLU A 76 -0.77 -21.17 2.68
CA GLU A 76 0.30 -21.21 3.66
C GLU A 76 0.90 -19.82 3.87
N MET A 77 1.09 -19.06 2.79
CA MET A 77 1.57 -17.68 2.86
C MET A 77 0.60 -16.80 3.65
N ARG A 78 -0.70 -16.94 3.41
CA ARG A 78 -1.71 -16.20 4.17
C ARG A 78 -1.69 -16.55 5.65
N ARG A 79 -1.51 -17.82 5.97
CA ARG A 79 -1.45 -18.26 7.35
C ARG A 79 -0.23 -17.67 8.06
N ILE A 80 0.92 -17.69 7.43
CA ILE A 80 2.15 -17.10 7.96
C ILE A 80 1.95 -15.59 8.16
N ALA A 81 1.32 -14.93 7.21
CA ALA A 81 1.03 -13.50 7.32
C ALA A 81 0.12 -13.19 8.51
N GLN A 82 -0.90 -14.02 8.74
CA GLN A 82 -1.80 -13.84 9.89
C GLN A 82 -1.08 -14.06 11.21
N GLU A 83 -0.19 -15.03 11.29
CA GLU A 83 0.61 -15.28 12.49
C GLU A 83 1.50 -14.08 12.81
N GLU A 84 2.15 -13.51 11.80
CA GLU A 84 2.99 -12.32 12.00
C GLU A 84 2.18 -11.10 12.44
N LEU A 85 0.97 -10.94 11.90
CA LEU A 85 0.07 -9.85 12.29
C LEU A 85 -0.56 -10.08 13.67
N GLY A 86 -0.73 -11.35 14.06
CA GLY A 86 -1.32 -11.70 15.35
C GLY A 86 -0.38 -11.59 16.52
N GLU A 87 0.91 -11.42 16.29
CA GLU A 87 1.92 -11.31 17.34
C GLU A 87 2.06 -9.90 17.93
N ASP A 88 1.32 -8.95 17.41
CA ASP A 88 1.33 -7.57 17.95
C ASP A 88 0.46 -7.46 19.23
#